data_3a1ecc672cc4a935a3e3d222f7af0628
#
_entry.id   3a1ecc672cc4a935a3e3d222f7af0628
#
_cell.length_a   1.000
_cell.length_b   1.000
_cell.length_c   1.000
_cell.angle_alpha   90.00
_cell.angle_beta   90.00
_cell.angle_gamma   90.00
#
_symmetry.space_group_name_H-M   'P 1'
#
loop_
_entity.id
_entity.type
_entity.pdbx_description
1 polymer ?
#
loop_
_entity_poly.entity_id
_entity_poly.type
_entity_poly.pdbx_seq_one_letter_code
_entity_poly.pdbx_strand_id
1 'polypeptide(L)'
;MLCRILSNSPAPLLRCLGILLLVAGVFLPDTASAIPIYARQTGQNCLACHAGGQFPELTPYGRLFKLTGYTMGSRTEVPLALMATVSGSSVASKTPGTGDTYADFPQNGLLKFTTASLFAGGKLTDNLGMFGQWTYNAYDHQAADGHWVGHSGSDQFDLRYADRYIDEKRDLIVGASLNNNPGVSDVWNTFNSAFTSVPSYVPASNPGGNGGPFVGVPATPIVTQLGPVASGITAYAFIDQTWYIELGGYRTSNGVFSFLSQGIPDSDMPKLKGNFSPYWRVAYNRNWGPHSAMVGVFGFNTDIYYNSPATSGPVTRYRDLGVDAQYQYILDPHVFSAQFSTIRENQHYDSPLWNVNDPNYTGNYANRSNQLNYLRVKGTYSYRAKYGVSLAYAASTGTSDALAYANSPDGNGNPVPFGSVNATPNTRVWVPELFYIPIQNVRVGVQYYKFTQYNGSASNYDGNGRNASDNNTVFFYLWGAF
;
A
#
# COMPACT_ATOMS: atom_id res chain seq x y z
N MET A 1 -26.70 -18.38 24.72
CA MET A 1 -27.37 -19.69 24.61
C MET A 1 -27.93 -19.96 23.20
N LEU A 2 -28.02 -19.01 22.31
CA LEU A 2 -28.53 -19.17 20.92
C LEU A 2 -27.54 -19.71 19.88
N CYS A 3 -26.23 -19.70 20.14
CA CYS A 3 -25.21 -20.15 19.19
C CYS A 3 -24.87 -21.65 19.19
N ARG A 4 -25.53 -22.46 20.02
CA ARG A 4 -25.18 -23.91 20.16
C ARG A 4 -26.02 -24.88 19.34
N ILE A 5 -27.03 -24.43 18.58
CA ILE A 5 -28.00 -25.31 17.91
C ILE A 5 -27.73 -25.53 16.41
N LEU A 6 -26.63 -24.96 15.82
CA LEU A 6 -26.41 -24.99 14.36
C LEU A 6 -25.07 -25.60 13.96
N SER A 7 -24.73 -26.79 14.45
CA SER A 7 -23.37 -27.35 14.29
C SER A 7 -23.19 -28.38 13.16
N ASN A 8 -23.97 -28.41 12.09
CA ASN A 8 -23.79 -29.44 11.05
C ASN A 8 -24.01 -28.99 9.59
N SER A 9 -23.64 -27.77 9.22
CA SER A 9 -23.56 -27.38 7.78
C SER A 9 -22.50 -26.34 7.51
N PRO A 10 -21.92 -26.24 6.30
CA PRO A 10 -20.90 -25.24 5.96
C PRO A 10 -21.40 -23.78 5.89
N ALA A 11 -22.60 -23.51 6.41
CA ALA A 11 -23.26 -22.21 6.35
C ALA A 11 -23.33 -21.39 7.66
N PRO A 12 -22.58 -21.64 8.75
CA PRO A 12 -22.70 -20.79 9.94
C PRO A 12 -22.14 -19.40 9.74
N LEU A 13 -21.08 -19.25 8.92
CA LEU A 13 -20.46 -17.96 8.63
C LEU A 13 -21.39 -17.03 7.84
N LEU A 14 -22.06 -17.54 6.81
CA LEU A 14 -23.02 -16.76 6.02
C LEU A 14 -24.27 -16.32 6.83
N ARG A 15 -24.73 -17.15 7.76
CA ARG A 15 -25.88 -16.81 8.61
C ARG A 15 -25.52 -15.80 9.71
N CYS A 16 -24.37 -15.95 10.34
CA CYS A 16 -23.87 -14.93 11.29
C CYS A 16 -23.59 -13.59 10.59
N LEU A 17 -23.07 -13.62 9.38
CA LEU A 17 -22.86 -12.45 8.55
C LEU A 17 -24.17 -11.75 8.18
N GLY A 18 -25.21 -12.52 7.82
CA GLY A 18 -26.55 -12.01 7.53
C GLY A 18 -27.21 -11.33 8.73
N ILE A 19 -27.04 -11.89 9.92
CA ILE A 19 -27.57 -11.33 11.18
C ILE A 19 -26.78 -10.07 11.58
N LEU A 20 -25.46 -10.05 11.42
CA LEU A 20 -24.62 -8.86 11.70
C LEU A 20 -24.95 -7.72 10.74
N LEU A 21 -25.20 -8.00 9.47
CA LEU A 21 -25.61 -7.02 8.47
C LEU A 21 -27.03 -6.48 8.73
N LEU A 22 -27.96 -7.30 9.21
CA LEU A 22 -29.30 -6.87 9.62
C LEU A 22 -29.27 -6.01 10.89
N VAL A 23 -28.46 -6.35 11.87
CA VAL A 23 -28.31 -5.57 13.11
C VAL A 23 -27.57 -4.25 12.86
N ALA A 24 -26.54 -4.26 12.03
CA ALA A 24 -25.84 -3.03 11.64
C ALA A 24 -26.72 -2.06 10.84
N GLY A 25 -27.68 -2.57 10.06
CA GLY A 25 -28.61 -1.74 9.28
C GLY A 25 -29.68 -1.01 10.10
N VAL A 26 -29.93 -1.41 11.35
CA VAL A 26 -31.03 -0.86 12.18
C VAL A 26 -30.60 0.30 13.10
N PHE A 27 -29.29 0.50 13.32
CA PHE A 27 -28.80 1.43 14.34
C PHE A 27 -28.00 2.62 13.83
N LEU A 28 -27.99 2.92 12.53
CA LEU A 28 -27.13 3.99 12.01
C LEU A 28 -27.95 5.23 11.65
N PRO A 29 -27.64 6.39 12.25
CA PRO A 29 -28.25 7.67 11.87
C PRO A 29 -27.78 8.10 10.46
N ASP A 30 -28.67 8.79 9.73
CA ASP A 30 -28.49 9.20 8.33
C ASP A 30 -27.42 10.29 8.06
N THR A 31 -26.59 10.60 9.04
CA THR A 31 -25.50 11.59 8.89
C THR A 31 -24.15 10.92 8.78
N ALA A 32 -23.82 10.43 7.59
CA ALA A 32 -22.52 9.84 7.30
C ALA A 32 -21.53 10.88 6.74
N SER A 33 -20.39 11.03 7.39
CA SER A 33 -19.24 11.77 6.85
C SER A 33 -18.06 10.82 6.67
N ALA A 34 -17.34 10.98 5.56
CA ALA A 34 -16.05 10.32 5.24
C ALA A 34 -15.00 10.55 6.30
N ILE A 35 -13.68 10.22 6.00
CA ILE A 35 -12.66 10.67 6.97
C ILE A 35 -13.15 12.01 7.45
N PRO A 36 -13.71 12.07 8.62
CA PRO A 36 -14.67 13.16 8.91
C PRO A 36 -14.03 14.54 8.91
N ILE A 37 -12.69 14.57 8.98
CA ILE A 37 -11.90 15.81 8.98
C ILE A 37 -12.15 16.64 7.74
N TYR A 38 -11.91 16.07 6.54
CA TYR A 38 -12.02 16.84 5.29
C TYR A 38 -13.47 17.07 4.87
N ALA A 39 -14.36 16.15 5.21
CA ALA A 39 -15.78 16.35 5.00
C ALA A 39 -16.31 17.50 5.90
N ARG A 40 -15.89 17.55 7.18
CA ARG A 40 -16.21 18.67 8.08
C ARG A 40 -15.60 19.98 7.61
N GLN A 41 -14.35 19.95 7.13
CA GLN A 41 -13.64 21.13 6.63
C GLN A 41 -14.30 21.72 5.38
N THR A 42 -14.69 20.87 4.43
CA THR A 42 -15.18 21.31 3.10
C THR A 42 -16.69 21.39 3.00
N GLY A 43 -17.43 20.79 3.95
CA GLY A 43 -18.87 20.59 3.85
C GLY A 43 -19.28 19.61 2.74
N GLN A 44 -18.33 18.87 2.15
CA GLN A 44 -18.55 17.95 1.06
C GLN A 44 -18.65 16.50 1.56
N ASN A 45 -19.39 15.67 0.83
CA ASN A 45 -19.46 14.25 1.11
C ASN A 45 -18.25 13.50 0.50
N CYS A 46 -18.08 12.21 0.83
CA CYS A 46 -16.98 11.37 0.36
C CYS A 46 -16.86 11.31 -1.15
N LEU A 47 -18.01 11.31 -1.84
CA LEU A 47 -18.09 11.18 -3.31
C LEU A 47 -17.50 12.38 -4.04
N ALA A 48 -17.48 13.55 -3.41
CA ALA A 48 -16.86 14.72 -4.00
C ALA A 48 -15.35 14.52 -4.19
N CYS A 49 -14.71 13.88 -3.22
CA CYS A 49 -13.25 13.67 -3.20
C CYS A 49 -12.81 12.30 -3.68
N HIS A 50 -13.63 11.24 -3.51
CA HIS A 50 -13.27 9.85 -3.82
C HIS A 50 -14.18 9.26 -4.89
N ALA A 51 -13.59 8.69 -5.93
CA ALA A 51 -14.32 8.07 -7.04
C ALA A 51 -15.15 6.87 -6.53
N GLY A 52 -16.49 6.96 -6.67
CA GLY A 52 -17.41 5.97 -6.15
C GLY A 52 -17.51 5.91 -4.61
N GLY A 53 -17.06 6.95 -3.90
CA GLY A 53 -17.02 6.99 -2.44
C GLY A 53 -15.89 6.18 -1.83
N GLN A 54 -14.91 5.77 -2.62
CA GLN A 54 -13.86 4.85 -2.23
C GLN A 54 -12.54 5.56 -1.96
N PHE A 55 -11.80 5.04 -0.99
CA PHE A 55 -10.39 5.30 -0.86
C PHE A 55 -9.61 4.22 -1.66
N PRO A 56 -8.54 4.61 -2.28
CA PRO A 56 -7.80 5.88 -2.34
C PRO A 56 -8.03 6.69 -3.63
N GLU A 57 -8.90 6.25 -4.54
CA GLU A 57 -9.06 6.87 -5.85
C GLU A 57 -9.69 8.27 -5.72
N LEU A 58 -8.88 9.32 -5.90
CA LEU A 58 -9.33 10.70 -5.84
C LEU A 58 -10.00 11.15 -7.14
N THR A 59 -11.15 11.84 -7.02
CA THR A 59 -11.78 12.58 -8.12
C THR A 59 -10.92 13.78 -8.53
N PRO A 60 -11.21 14.48 -9.64
CA PRO A 60 -10.57 15.75 -9.96
C PRO A 60 -10.65 16.79 -8.82
N TYR A 61 -11.79 16.84 -8.11
CA TYR A 61 -11.94 17.73 -6.95
C TYR A 61 -11.08 17.29 -5.76
N GLY A 62 -11.02 15.99 -5.45
CA GLY A 62 -10.16 15.47 -4.40
C GLY A 62 -8.68 15.69 -4.67
N ARG A 63 -8.27 15.58 -5.94
CA ARG A 63 -6.91 15.91 -6.37
C ARG A 63 -6.60 17.39 -6.23
N LEU A 64 -7.53 18.25 -6.62
CA LEU A 64 -7.39 19.71 -6.45
C LEU A 64 -7.26 20.06 -4.96
N PHE A 65 -8.07 19.46 -4.09
CA PHE A 65 -7.98 19.63 -2.64
C PHE A 65 -6.58 19.28 -2.09
N LYS A 66 -6.00 18.17 -2.55
CA LYS A 66 -4.64 17.78 -2.18
C LYS A 66 -3.59 18.73 -2.76
N LEU A 67 -3.72 19.11 -4.03
CA LEU A 67 -2.82 20.04 -4.73
C LEU A 67 -2.79 21.43 -4.11
N THR A 68 -3.90 21.91 -3.57
CA THR A 68 -3.98 23.19 -2.86
C THR A 68 -3.61 23.10 -1.38
N GLY A 69 -2.87 22.05 -1.00
CA GLY A 69 -2.35 21.92 0.36
C GLY A 69 -3.39 21.57 1.41
N TYR A 70 -4.49 20.89 1.05
CA TYR A 70 -5.58 20.54 1.96
C TYR A 70 -6.30 21.77 2.58
N THR A 71 -6.25 22.93 1.92
CA THR A 71 -6.68 24.20 2.52
C THR A 71 -8.08 24.66 2.10
N MET A 72 -8.71 23.99 1.11
CA MET A 72 -10.07 24.34 0.68
C MET A 72 -11.09 24.16 1.81
N GLY A 73 -12.02 25.09 1.93
CA GLY A 73 -13.03 25.10 2.99
C GLY A 73 -12.60 25.82 4.26
N SER A 74 -13.31 25.57 5.35
CA SER A 74 -13.08 26.20 6.65
C SER A 74 -12.22 25.34 7.56
N ARG A 75 -11.47 25.95 8.46
CA ARG A 75 -10.75 25.20 9.49
C ARG A 75 -11.73 24.42 10.37
N THR A 76 -11.48 23.13 10.57
CA THR A 76 -12.32 22.29 11.45
C THR A 76 -11.88 22.43 12.92
N GLU A 77 -12.84 22.41 13.83
CA GLU A 77 -12.56 22.42 15.28
C GLU A 77 -11.97 21.08 15.75
N VAL A 78 -12.35 19.97 15.12
CA VAL A 78 -11.86 18.63 15.46
C VAL A 78 -11.10 18.06 14.28
N PRO A 79 -9.76 18.26 14.22
CA PRO A 79 -8.93 17.83 13.10
C PRO A 79 -8.51 16.35 13.21
N LEU A 80 -9.37 15.49 13.76
CA LEU A 80 -9.09 14.08 14.02
C LEU A 80 -10.15 13.17 13.41
N ALA A 81 -9.76 11.97 13.00
CA ALA A 81 -10.66 10.88 12.61
C ALA A 81 -10.06 9.53 13.00
N LEU A 82 -10.91 8.53 13.14
CA LEU A 82 -10.53 7.14 13.45
C LEU A 82 -10.94 6.24 12.29
N MET A 83 -10.15 5.20 12.07
CA MET A 83 -10.45 4.11 11.14
C MET A 83 -10.18 2.78 11.85
N ALA A 84 -10.98 1.77 11.55
CA ALA A 84 -10.75 0.42 12.04
C ALA A 84 -11.09 -0.61 10.96
N THR A 85 -10.38 -1.74 11.00
CA THR A 85 -10.61 -2.87 10.09
C THR A 85 -10.71 -4.17 10.88
N VAL A 86 -11.77 -4.93 10.60
CA VAL A 86 -11.92 -6.32 10.99
C VAL A 86 -11.82 -7.15 9.71
N SER A 87 -10.98 -8.15 9.71
CA SER A 87 -10.80 -8.99 8.52
C SER A 87 -10.61 -10.47 8.86
N GLY A 88 -10.73 -11.30 7.85
CA GLY A 88 -10.47 -12.73 7.93
C GLY A 88 -10.02 -13.27 6.59
N SER A 89 -9.22 -14.32 6.62
CA SER A 89 -8.69 -14.95 5.42
C SER A 89 -8.83 -16.46 5.48
N SER A 90 -9.03 -17.07 4.32
CA SER A 90 -9.01 -18.52 4.12
C SER A 90 -8.06 -18.85 2.98
N VAL A 91 -6.94 -19.48 3.31
CA VAL A 91 -5.89 -19.88 2.35
C VAL A 91 -6.19 -21.30 1.85
N ALA A 92 -5.92 -21.58 0.58
CA ALA A 92 -6.23 -22.85 -0.06
C ALA A 92 -5.48 -24.04 0.59
N SER A 93 -4.17 -23.89 0.87
CA SER A 93 -3.42 -24.87 1.63
C SER A 93 -3.15 -24.41 3.04
N LYS A 94 -3.58 -25.25 4.01
CA LYS A 94 -3.34 -25.03 5.44
C LYS A 94 -1.95 -25.53 5.89
N THR A 95 -1.28 -26.30 5.05
CA THR A 95 0.05 -26.79 5.35
C THR A 95 1.02 -25.62 5.19
N PRO A 96 1.72 -25.20 6.23
CA PRO A 96 2.77 -24.20 6.11
C PRO A 96 3.79 -24.67 5.06
N GLY A 97 4.29 -23.74 4.26
CA GLY A 97 5.52 -24.01 3.48
C GLY A 97 6.67 -24.29 4.45
N THR A 98 7.72 -24.91 3.97
CA THR A 98 8.97 -25.04 4.74
C THR A 98 9.45 -23.64 5.13
N GLY A 99 9.40 -23.34 6.44
CA GLY A 99 9.69 -22.02 6.99
C GLY A 99 8.46 -21.23 7.53
N ASP A 100 7.24 -21.67 7.23
CA ASP A 100 6.00 -21.07 7.78
C ASP A 100 5.72 -21.69 9.17
N THR A 101 6.40 -21.25 10.20
CA THR A 101 6.28 -21.81 11.57
C THR A 101 5.39 -20.99 12.48
N TYR A 102 4.34 -20.38 11.97
CA TYR A 102 3.51 -19.47 12.75
C TYR A 102 2.26 -20.17 13.31
N ALA A 103 2.44 -20.90 14.41
CA ALA A 103 1.35 -21.65 15.07
C ALA A 103 0.18 -20.76 15.52
N ASP A 104 0.44 -19.50 15.84
CA ASP A 104 -0.52 -18.56 16.39
C ASP A 104 -1.16 -17.64 15.36
N PHE A 105 -0.75 -17.75 14.10
CA PHE A 105 -1.37 -16.92 13.08
C PHE A 105 -2.84 -17.26 12.90
N PRO A 106 -3.68 -16.25 12.63
CA PRO A 106 -5.12 -16.39 12.51
C PRO A 106 -5.50 -17.58 11.66
N GLN A 107 -6.03 -18.59 12.29
CA GLN A 107 -6.52 -19.77 11.61
C GLN A 107 -7.49 -19.37 10.51
N ASN A 108 -7.47 -20.14 9.41
CA ASN A 108 -8.35 -19.95 8.28
C ASN A 108 -9.81 -19.72 8.69
N GLY A 109 -10.39 -18.61 8.23
CA GLY A 109 -11.79 -18.25 8.45
C GLY A 109 -12.10 -17.51 9.75
N LEU A 110 -11.12 -17.25 10.61
CA LEU A 110 -11.35 -16.48 11.82
C LEU A 110 -11.35 -14.98 11.52
N LEU A 111 -12.43 -14.29 11.92
CA LEU A 111 -12.49 -12.83 11.86
C LEU A 111 -11.70 -12.23 13.01
N LYS A 112 -10.87 -11.24 12.70
CA LYS A 112 -9.97 -10.57 13.63
C LYS A 112 -10.00 -9.08 13.44
N PHE A 113 -9.81 -8.36 14.55
CA PHE A 113 -9.40 -6.97 14.51
C PHE A 113 -7.97 -6.90 13.97
N THR A 114 -7.76 -6.21 12.85
CA THR A 114 -6.45 -6.19 12.17
C THR A 114 -5.72 -4.87 12.32
N THR A 115 -6.41 -3.77 12.07
CA THR A 115 -5.81 -2.45 12.13
C THR A 115 -6.74 -1.42 12.72
N ALA A 116 -6.15 -0.40 13.37
CA ALA A 116 -6.80 0.87 13.66
C ALA A 116 -5.89 2.02 13.27
N SER A 117 -6.44 3.09 12.74
CA SER A 117 -5.66 4.28 12.42
C SER A 117 -6.29 5.53 13.02
N LEU A 118 -5.43 6.38 13.57
CA LEU A 118 -5.76 7.74 13.92
C LEU A 118 -5.28 8.65 12.80
N PHE A 119 -6.19 9.47 12.29
CA PHE A 119 -5.87 10.53 11.33
C PHE A 119 -5.89 11.88 12.02
N ALA A 120 -4.91 12.71 11.67
CA ALA A 120 -4.87 14.12 11.99
C ALA A 120 -4.66 14.92 10.70
N GLY A 121 -5.41 15.99 10.49
CA GLY A 121 -5.25 16.72 9.24
C GLY A 121 -6.16 17.93 9.11
N GLY A 122 -6.02 18.59 7.97
CA GLY A 122 -6.82 19.74 7.61
C GLY A 122 -6.00 21.00 7.39
N LYS A 123 -6.73 22.08 7.22
CA LYS A 123 -6.21 23.44 7.03
C LYS A 123 -5.55 23.97 8.30
N LEU A 124 -4.27 24.29 8.23
CA LEU A 124 -3.52 24.96 9.29
C LEU A 124 -3.51 26.49 9.10
N THR A 125 -3.20 26.92 7.87
CA THR A 125 -3.30 28.33 7.41
C THR A 125 -4.00 28.36 6.05
N ASP A 126 -4.09 29.50 5.42
CA ASP A 126 -4.72 29.63 4.09
C ASP A 126 -3.93 28.88 2.99
N ASN A 127 -2.64 28.68 3.18
CA ASN A 127 -1.75 28.05 2.21
C ASN A 127 -1.08 26.77 2.71
N LEU A 128 -1.29 26.40 3.99
CA LEU A 128 -0.64 25.24 4.61
C LEU A 128 -1.69 24.33 5.22
N GLY A 129 -1.63 23.08 4.89
CA GLY A 129 -2.44 22.03 5.52
C GLY A 129 -1.68 20.72 5.59
N MET A 130 -2.30 19.75 6.20
CA MET A 130 -1.65 18.47 6.46
C MET A 130 -2.60 17.28 6.36
N PHE A 131 -2.01 16.12 6.08
CA PHE A 131 -2.57 14.79 6.25
C PHE A 131 -1.58 13.96 7.05
N GLY A 132 -2.03 13.37 8.13
CA GLY A 132 -1.23 12.47 8.96
C GLY A 132 -2.04 11.24 9.34
N GLN A 133 -1.40 10.08 9.31
CA GLN A 133 -1.97 8.79 9.72
C GLN A 133 -1.00 8.09 10.66
N TRP A 134 -1.51 7.65 11.78
CA TRP A 134 -0.86 6.77 12.73
C TRP A 134 -1.64 5.47 12.80
N THR A 135 -0.98 4.35 12.52
CA THR A 135 -1.64 3.04 12.40
C THR A 135 -1.15 2.09 13.49
N TYR A 136 -2.10 1.51 14.21
CA TYR A 136 -1.90 0.32 15.03
C TYR A 136 -2.15 -0.92 14.17
N ASN A 137 -1.20 -1.82 14.18
CA ASN A 137 -1.22 -3.10 13.49
C ASN A 137 -1.26 -4.21 14.54
N ALA A 138 -2.33 -4.99 14.60
CA ALA A 138 -2.49 -6.00 15.64
C ALA A 138 -1.55 -7.20 15.45
N TYR A 139 -1.05 -7.41 14.23
CA TYR A 139 -0.19 -8.53 13.85
C TYR A 139 1.07 -8.02 13.14
N ASP A 140 1.88 -7.23 13.86
CA ASP A 140 3.04 -6.57 13.29
C ASP A 140 4.24 -7.52 13.17
N HIS A 141 4.60 -8.16 14.25
CA HIS A 141 5.71 -9.12 14.29
C HIS A 141 5.47 -10.21 15.32
N GLN A 142 6.28 -11.25 15.25
CA GLN A 142 6.23 -12.36 16.18
C GLN A 142 7.35 -12.25 17.22
N ALA A 143 7.01 -12.38 18.48
CA ALA A 143 7.98 -12.42 19.56
C ALA A 143 8.77 -13.74 19.55
N ALA A 144 9.88 -13.80 20.29
CA ALA A 144 10.75 -14.97 20.35
C ALA A 144 10.07 -16.27 20.82
N ASP A 145 8.98 -16.15 21.58
CA ASP A 145 8.15 -17.26 22.07
C ASP A 145 7.03 -17.65 21.09
N GLY A 146 6.96 -17.00 19.91
CA GLY A 146 6.06 -17.32 18.84
C GLY A 146 4.70 -16.59 18.87
N HIS A 147 4.39 -15.81 19.92
CA HIS A 147 3.14 -15.04 19.94
C HIS A 147 3.24 -13.76 19.08
N TRP A 148 2.09 -13.33 18.54
CA TRP A 148 2.01 -12.09 17.76
C TRP A 148 1.95 -10.86 18.67
N VAL A 149 2.71 -9.83 18.29
CA VAL A 149 2.76 -8.54 18.97
C VAL A 149 2.20 -7.46 18.07
N GLY A 150 1.29 -6.66 18.59
CA GLY A 150 0.79 -5.48 17.91
C GLY A 150 1.77 -4.32 18.07
N HIS A 151 1.87 -3.50 17.03
CA HIS A 151 2.71 -2.31 17.01
C HIS A 151 1.96 -1.12 16.43
N SER A 152 2.31 0.08 16.86
CA SER A 152 1.77 1.32 16.31
C SER A 152 2.88 2.25 15.86
N GLY A 153 2.70 2.88 14.72
CA GLY A 153 3.69 3.81 14.16
C GLY A 153 3.11 4.79 13.17
N SER A 154 3.93 5.75 12.77
CA SER A 154 3.60 6.65 11.66
C SER A 154 3.43 5.82 10.38
N ASP A 155 2.34 6.07 9.65
CA ASP A 155 2.03 5.37 8.41
C ASP A 155 2.20 6.33 7.23
N GLN A 156 1.32 7.31 7.12
CA GLN A 156 1.34 8.30 6.04
C GLN A 156 1.40 9.71 6.62
N PHE A 157 2.23 10.54 6.04
CA PHE A 157 2.34 11.94 6.43
C PHE A 157 2.60 12.84 5.23
N ASP A 158 1.86 13.93 5.12
CA ASP A 158 2.05 14.98 4.12
C ASP A 158 1.71 16.34 4.74
N LEU A 159 2.71 17.16 4.97
CA LEU A 159 2.55 18.57 5.29
C LEU A 159 2.80 19.36 4.01
N ARG A 160 1.76 20.04 3.51
CA ARG A 160 1.78 20.64 2.17
C ARG A 160 1.47 22.11 2.20
N TYR A 161 2.38 22.91 1.66
CA TYR A 161 2.18 24.32 1.35
C TYR A 161 1.84 24.47 -0.13
N ALA A 162 0.88 25.30 -0.47
CA ALA A 162 0.54 25.62 -1.86
C ALA A 162 0.00 27.02 -2.03
N ASP A 163 0.40 27.65 -3.13
CA ASP A 163 -0.21 28.87 -3.67
C ASP A 163 -0.84 28.60 -5.03
N ARG A 164 -1.96 29.26 -5.30
CA ARG A 164 -2.64 29.16 -6.59
C ARG A 164 -2.83 30.52 -7.20
N TYR A 165 -2.34 30.68 -8.42
CA TYR A 165 -2.42 31.90 -9.22
C TYR A 165 -3.35 31.65 -10.40
N ILE A 166 -4.47 32.41 -10.45
CA ILE A 166 -5.46 32.32 -11.53
C ILE A 166 -5.56 33.68 -12.19
N ASP A 167 -5.37 33.72 -13.49
CA ASP A 167 -5.69 34.86 -14.34
C ASP A 167 -6.47 34.38 -15.59
N GLU A 168 -6.75 35.28 -16.54
CA GLU A 168 -7.53 34.97 -17.75
C GLU A 168 -6.85 33.90 -18.65
N LYS A 169 -5.55 33.65 -18.47
CA LYS A 169 -4.75 32.79 -19.35
C LYS A 169 -4.13 31.60 -18.63
N ARG A 170 -4.04 31.63 -17.29
CA ARG A 170 -3.28 30.65 -16.51
C ARG A 170 -4.00 30.26 -15.23
N ASP A 171 -3.94 28.97 -14.92
CA ASP A 171 -4.24 28.40 -13.62
C ASP A 171 -2.99 27.64 -13.15
N LEU A 172 -2.21 28.27 -12.27
CA LEU A 172 -0.94 27.75 -11.79
C LEU A 172 -1.03 27.47 -10.29
N ILE A 173 -0.81 26.21 -9.90
CA ILE A 173 -0.58 25.83 -8.50
C ILE A 173 0.89 25.52 -8.34
N VAL A 174 1.55 26.16 -7.38
CA VAL A 174 2.91 25.82 -6.95
C VAL A 174 2.89 25.43 -5.48
N GLY A 175 3.68 24.44 -5.11
CA GLY A 175 3.69 23.99 -3.72
C GLY A 175 4.93 23.20 -3.35
N ALA A 176 5.01 22.91 -2.05
CA ALA A 176 6.03 22.05 -1.47
C ALA A 176 5.38 21.10 -0.47
N SER A 177 5.94 19.91 -0.34
CA SER A 177 5.48 18.86 0.55
C SER A 177 6.64 18.34 1.38
N LEU A 178 6.43 18.25 2.70
CA LEU A 178 7.22 17.42 3.60
C LEU A 178 6.42 16.14 3.83
N ASN A 179 6.94 15.00 3.40
CA ASN A 179 6.22 13.73 3.44
C ASN A 179 7.14 12.56 3.78
N ASN A 180 6.56 11.40 4.01
CA ASN A 180 7.33 10.21 4.39
C ASN A 180 7.42 9.15 3.28
N ASN A 181 6.88 9.37 2.10
CA ASN A 181 7.16 8.56 0.91
C ASN A 181 6.59 9.18 -0.37
N PRO A 182 7.13 8.83 -1.57
CA PRO A 182 6.60 9.31 -2.85
C PRO A 182 5.16 8.90 -3.12
N GLY A 183 4.71 7.79 -2.56
CA GLY A 183 3.32 7.32 -2.72
C GLY A 183 2.30 8.23 -2.04
N VAL A 184 2.67 8.86 -0.92
CA VAL A 184 1.78 9.81 -0.26
C VAL A 184 1.82 11.18 -0.93
N SER A 185 2.92 11.57 -1.55
CA SER A 185 2.95 12.82 -2.34
C SER A 185 2.18 12.69 -3.66
N ASP A 186 2.11 11.49 -4.25
CA ASP A 186 1.39 11.23 -5.49
C ASP A 186 -0.09 11.66 -5.41
N VAL A 187 -0.47 12.57 -6.30
CA VAL A 187 -1.82 13.15 -6.33
C VAL A 187 -2.87 12.18 -6.86
N TRP A 188 -2.46 11.22 -7.71
CA TRP A 188 -3.35 10.23 -8.33
C TRP A 188 -3.41 8.90 -7.58
N ASN A 189 -2.54 8.70 -6.57
CA ASN A 189 -2.45 7.47 -5.78
C ASN A 189 -2.31 6.22 -6.66
N THR A 190 -1.49 6.29 -7.71
CA THR A 190 -1.26 5.19 -8.65
C THR A 190 -0.17 4.24 -8.18
N PHE A 191 0.72 4.69 -7.29
CA PHE A 191 1.67 3.81 -6.62
C PHE A 191 0.95 2.92 -5.62
N ASN A 192 1.57 1.80 -5.31
CA ASN A 192 1.09 0.94 -4.25
C ASN A 192 1.45 1.55 -2.88
N SER A 193 0.75 2.59 -2.48
CA SER A 193 0.81 3.15 -1.13
C SER A 193 -0.26 2.50 -0.25
N ALA A 194 -0.25 2.75 1.04
CA ALA A 194 -1.19 2.16 2.02
C ALA A 194 -2.66 2.28 1.61
N PHE A 195 -3.04 3.25 0.78
CA PHE A 195 -4.41 3.46 0.32
C PHE A 195 -4.68 3.02 -1.12
N THR A 196 -3.73 2.52 -1.87
CA THR A 196 -3.96 2.08 -3.25
C THR A 196 -4.65 0.74 -3.36
N SER A 197 -4.75 0.06 -2.27
CA SER A 197 -5.56 -1.12 -2.11
C SER A 197 -6.34 -0.92 -0.84
N VAL A 198 -7.63 -0.82 -0.97
CA VAL A 198 -8.58 -0.82 0.13
C VAL A 198 -8.21 -1.89 1.12
N PRO A 199 -8.44 -1.64 2.41
CA PRO A 199 -7.81 -2.35 3.52
C PRO A 199 -7.78 -3.85 3.29
N SER A 200 -6.70 -4.31 2.79
CA SER A 200 -6.49 -5.69 2.45
C SER A 200 -5.29 -6.16 3.23
N TYR A 201 -5.58 -6.69 4.37
CA TYR A 201 -4.69 -7.57 5.08
C TYR A 201 -4.95 -8.97 4.58
N VAL A 202 -4.19 -9.42 3.63
CA VAL A 202 -4.12 -10.83 3.31
C VAL A 202 -2.91 -11.38 4.03
N PRO A 203 -3.09 -12.15 5.08
CA PRO A 203 -2.09 -13.11 5.41
C PRO A 203 -2.13 -14.14 4.28
N ALA A 204 -1.33 -13.93 3.26
CA ALA A 204 -0.94 -15.00 2.37
C ALA A 204 -0.28 -16.11 3.18
N SER A 205 0.13 -17.17 2.53
CA SER A 205 0.86 -18.28 3.13
C SER A 205 2.09 -17.89 3.98
N ASN A 206 2.55 -16.66 3.91
CA ASN A 206 3.53 -16.09 4.80
C ASN A 206 2.90 -15.01 5.70
N PRO A 207 2.49 -15.37 6.91
CA PRO A 207 1.85 -14.46 7.85
C PRO A 207 2.78 -13.36 8.39
N GLY A 208 4.09 -13.48 8.30
CA GLY A 208 5.05 -12.44 8.67
C GLY A 208 5.19 -11.33 7.61
N GLY A 209 4.54 -11.47 6.47
CA GLY A 209 4.46 -10.40 5.49
C GLY A 209 3.46 -9.34 5.92
N ASN A 210 3.87 -8.11 6.17
CA ASN A 210 2.98 -6.96 6.30
C ASN A 210 2.13 -6.85 5.04
N GLY A 211 0.98 -7.54 5.07
CA GLY A 211 0.23 -7.88 3.91
C GLY A 211 -0.62 -6.76 3.36
N GLY A 212 -0.11 -6.05 2.40
CA GLY A 212 -0.96 -5.40 1.41
C GLY A 212 -1.58 -6.43 0.46
N PRO A 213 -2.48 -6.04 -0.44
CA PRO A 213 -3.19 -6.92 -1.37
C PRO A 213 -2.30 -7.70 -2.33
N PHE A 214 -1.02 -7.49 -2.28
CA PHE A 214 -0.03 -8.14 -3.12
C PHE A 214 1.10 -8.75 -2.28
N VAL A 215 0.75 -9.24 -1.09
CA VAL A 215 1.67 -10.03 -0.26
C VAL A 215 2.30 -11.15 -1.09
N GLY A 216 3.59 -11.30 -0.98
CA GLY A 216 4.34 -12.27 -1.74
C GLY A 216 4.69 -11.84 -3.17
N VAL A 217 4.24 -10.66 -3.64
CA VAL A 217 4.75 -10.06 -4.86
C VAL A 217 5.91 -9.13 -4.51
N PRO A 218 7.15 -9.46 -4.84
CA PRO A 218 8.28 -8.57 -4.60
C PRO A 218 8.03 -7.20 -5.26
N ALA A 219 8.28 -6.14 -4.53
CA ALA A 219 8.05 -4.78 -4.99
C ALA A 219 9.29 -3.92 -4.80
N THR A 220 9.36 -2.84 -5.55
CA THR A 220 10.47 -1.88 -5.49
C THR A 220 10.43 -1.04 -4.21
N PRO A 221 11.55 -0.46 -3.74
CA PRO A 221 11.59 0.38 -2.55
C PRO A 221 10.57 1.51 -2.55
N ILE A 222 10.32 2.14 -3.70
CA ILE A 222 9.33 3.21 -3.84
C ILE A 222 7.90 2.74 -3.53
N VAL A 223 7.62 1.45 -3.73
CA VAL A 223 6.30 0.87 -3.50
C VAL A 223 6.10 0.45 -2.04
N THR A 224 7.10 -0.15 -1.40
CA THR A 224 6.91 -0.82 -0.10
C THR A 224 7.84 -0.40 1.02
N GLN A 225 9.10 -0.04 0.73
CA GLN A 225 10.13 0.04 1.76
C GLN A 225 10.35 1.43 2.35
N LEU A 226 9.88 2.50 1.70
CA LEU A 226 10.18 3.86 2.14
C LEU A 226 9.17 4.41 3.16
N GLY A 227 7.93 3.98 3.11
CA GLY A 227 6.85 4.53 3.93
C GLY A 227 7.19 4.68 5.42
N PRO A 228 7.73 3.66 6.09
CA PRO A 228 8.02 3.77 7.52
C PRO A 228 9.43 4.26 7.86
N VAL A 229 10.30 4.57 6.87
CA VAL A 229 11.74 4.79 7.13
C VAL A 229 12.29 6.08 6.53
N ALA A 230 11.57 6.71 5.63
CA ALA A 230 12.05 7.87 4.88
C ALA A 230 11.32 9.16 5.26
N SER A 231 12.01 10.26 5.12
CA SER A 231 11.46 11.62 5.08
C SER A 231 11.92 12.30 3.81
N GLY A 232 10.99 13.00 3.14
CA GLY A 232 11.26 13.68 1.88
C GLY A 232 10.72 15.10 1.86
N ILE A 233 11.38 15.93 1.08
CA ILE A 233 10.90 17.26 0.72
C ILE A 233 10.80 17.29 -0.79
N THR A 234 9.62 17.62 -1.30
CA THR A 234 9.37 17.79 -2.73
C THR A 234 8.75 19.16 -3.00
N ALA A 235 9.03 19.70 -4.19
CA ALA A 235 8.37 20.87 -4.72
C ALA A 235 7.65 20.51 -6.02
N TYR A 236 6.48 21.08 -6.25
CA TYR A 236 5.66 20.76 -7.42
C TYR A 236 5.03 21.99 -8.05
N ALA A 237 4.68 21.84 -9.32
CA ALA A 237 3.86 22.77 -10.08
C ALA A 237 2.75 21.99 -10.83
N PHE A 238 1.53 22.55 -10.82
CA PHE A 238 0.41 22.06 -11.64
C PHE A 238 -0.07 23.20 -12.52
N ILE A 239 0.14 23.08 -13.82
CA ILE A 239 0.02 24.15 -14.81
C ILE A 239 -1.22 23.89 -15.65
N ASP A 240 -2.15 24.84 -15.67
CA ASP A 240 -3.39 24.85 -16.46
C ASP A 240 -4.19 23.54 -16.33
N GLN A 241 -4.19 22.97 -15.11
CA GLN A 241 -4.80 21.70 -14.77
C GLN A 241 -4.39 20.54 -15.68
N THR A 242 -3.27 20.70 -16.40
CA THR A 242 -2.82 19.80 -17.45
C THR A 242 -1.46 19.18 -17.16
N TRP A 243 -0.45 19.98 -16.82
CA TRP A 243 0.91 19.50 -16.59
C TRP A 243 1.26 19.52 -15.11
N TYR A 244 1.66 18.39 -14.59
CA TYR A 244 2.19 18.24 -13.24
C TYR A 244 3.67 17.93 -13.30
N ILE A 245 4.46 18.64 -12.53
CA ILE A 245 5.89 18.43 -12.37
C ILE A 245 6.20 18.42 -10.88
N GLU A 246 6.95 17.43 -10.42
CA GLU A 246 7.41 17.33 -9.03
C GLU A 246 8.87 16.91 -9.00
N LEU A 247 9.63 17.54 -8.11
CA LEU A 247 11.06 17.28 -7.89
C LEU A 247 11.33 17.31 -6.39
N GLY A 248 12.21 16.43 -5.93
CA GLY A 248 12.61 16.44 -4.53
C GLY A 248 13.57 15.33 -4.17
N GLY A 249 13.69 15.05 -2.91
CA GLY A 249 14.58 14.01 -2.43
C GLY A 249 14.21 13.50 -1.05
N TYR A 250 14.64 12.29 -0.80
CA TYR A 250 14.38 11.51 0.41
C TYR A 250 15.67 11.16 1.14
N ARG A 251 15.55 10.99 2.42
CA ARG A 251 16.60 10.51 3.32
C ARG A 251 16.02 9.61 4.39
N THR A 252 16.86 8.94 5.15
CA THR A 252 16.40 8.23 6.35
C THR A 252 15.72 9.20 7.32
N SER A 253 14.57 8.79 7.84
CA SER A 253 13.78 9.55 8.81
C SER A 253 14.44 9.43 10.20
N ASN A 254 15.33 10.36 10.50
CA ASN A 254 16.06 10.41 11.77
C ASN A 254 16.15 11.83 12.33
N GLY A 255 16.62 11.97 13.56
CA GLY A 255 16.72 13.26 14.25
C GLY A 255 15.34 13.91 14.38
N VAL A 256 15.20 15.15 13.97
CA VAL A 256 13.93 15.90 14.04
C VAL A 256 12.83 15.31 13.15
N PHE A 257 13.15 14.46 12.19
CA PHE A 257 12.21 13.79 11.31
C PHE A 257 11.84 12.37 11.79
N SER A 258 12.31 11.92 12.95
CA SER A 258 12.02 10.58 13.45
C SER A 258 10.52 10.31 13.68
N PHE A 259 9.71 11.36 13.86
CA PHE A 259 8.25 11.24 13.93
C PHE A 259 7.59 10.72 12.63
N LEU A 260 8.30 10.75 11.50
CA LEU A 260 7.87 10.22 10.21
C LEU A 260 8.22 8.73 10.04
N SER A 261 8.97 8.15 10.98
CA SER A 261 9.29 6.72 11.00
C SER A 261 8.29 5.94 11.86
N GLN A 262 8.39 4.62 11.84
CA GLN A 262 7.57 3.74 12.71
C GLN A 262 7.96 3.81 14.20
N GLY A 263 8.74 4.78 14.62
CA GLY A 263 8.97 5.09 16.02
C GLY A 263 10.24 4.51 16.65
N ILE A 264 10.91 3.56 16.01
CA ILE A 264 12.21 3.03 16.47
C ILE A 264 13.22 3.18 15.33
N PRO A 265 13.94 4.31 15.25
CA PRO A 265 14.87 4.57 14.15
C PRO A 265 16.08 3.63 14.11
N ASP A 266 16.30 2.85 15.15
CA ASP A 266 17.49 2.01 15.33
C ASP A 266 17.23 0.51 15.15
N SER A 267 15.98 0.13 14.93
CA SER A 267 15.63 -1.26 14.64
C SER A 267 15.97 -1.63 13.19
N ASP A 268 15.64 -2.84 12.80
CA ASP A 268 15.95 -3.50 11.52
C ASP A 268 15.48 -2.80 10.23
N MET A 269 15.18 -1.52 10.31
CA MET A 269 14.71 -0.70 9.20
C MET A 269 15.83 -0.33 8.24
N PRO A 270 15.60 -0.39 6.92
CA PRO A 270 16.58 0.01 5.93
C PRO A 270 17.06 1.45 6.16
N LYS A 271 18.37 1.70 6.05
CA LYS A 271 18.96 3.04 6.15
C LYS A 271 19.44 3.48 4.77
N LEU A 272 18.92 4.63 4.31
CA LEU A 272 19.35 5.24 3.06
C LEU A 272 20.75 5.85 3.24
N LYS A 273 21.62 5.64 2.27
CA LYS A 273 22.95 6.23 2.25
C LYS A 273 22.88 7.70 1.85
N GLY A 274 23.46 8.55 2.67
CA GLY A 274 23.48 9.99 2.42
C GLY A 274 22.18 10.68 2.83
N ASN A 275 22.08 11.95 2.44
CA ASN A 275 21.01 12.84 2.87
C ASN A 275 20.04 13.23 1.75
N PHE A 276 20.21 12.63 0.56
CA PHE A 276 19.40 12.99 -0.60
C PHE A 276 19.34 11.86 -1.62
N SER A 277 18.19 11.20 -1.69
CA SER A 277 17.82 10.24 -2.73
C SER A 277 16.84 10.93 -3.67
N PRO A 278 17.25 11.28 -4.90
CA PRO A 278 16.45 12.10 -5.81
C PRO A 278 15.18 11.38 -6.27
N TYR A 279 14.09 12.12 -6.27
CA TYR A 279 12.79 11.77 -6.82
C TYR A 279 12.33 12.84 -7.80
N TRP A 280 11.68 12.43 -8.88
CA TRP A 280 11.04 13.31 -9.83
C TRP A 280 9.82 12.65 -10.46
N ARG A 281 8.85 13.48 -10.86
CA ARG A 281 7.64 13.07 -11.57
C ARG A 281 7.21 14.12 -12.57
N VAL A 282 6.75 13.68 -13.75
CA VAL A 282 6.04 14.50 -14.74
C VAL A 282 4.77 13.76 -15.13
N ALA A 283 3.63 14.46 -15.14
CA ALA A 283 2.37 13.86 -15.57
C ALA A 283 1.57 14.82 -16.45
N TYR A 284 0.87 14.27 -17.42
CA TYR A 284 -0.12 14.92 -18.24
C TYR A 284 -1.51 14.53 -17.76
N ASN A 285 -2.34 15.51 -17.45
CA ASN A 285 -3.72 15.31 -16.98
C ASN A 285 -4.70 16.00 -17.92
N ARG A 286 -5.85 15.38 -18.15
CA ARG A 286 -6.95 15.95 -18.92
C ARG A 286 -8.30 15.59 -18.30
N ASN A 287 -9.15 16.61 -18.14
CA ASN A 287 -10.53 16.44 -17.71
C ASN A 287 -11.48 16.91 -18.83
N TRP A 288 -12.53 16.14 -19.15
CA TRP A 288 -13.54 16.51 -20.15
C TRP A 288 -14.89 15.86 -19.84
N GLY A 289 -15.91 16.67 -19.61
CA GLY A 289 -17.23 16.19 -19.15
C GLY A 289 -17.09 15.28 -17.92
N PRO A 290 -17.64 14.06 -17.92
CA PRO A 290 -17.52 13.13 -16.80
C PRO A 290 -16.18 12.35 -16.79
N HIS A 291 -15.29 12.60 -17.70
CA HIS A 291 -14.05 11.87 -17.87
C HIS A 291 -12.85 12.61 -17.27
N SER A 292 -11.92 11.86 -16.72
CA SER A 292 -10.61 12.33 -16.29
C SER A 292 -9.56 11.29 -16.65
N ALA A 293 -8.45 11.71 -17.24
CA ALA A 293 -7.34 10.83 -17.56
C ALA A 293 -6.00 11.47 -17.17
N MET A 294 -5.05 10.63 -16.77
CA MET A 294 -3.68 11.02 -16.51
C MET A 294 -2.72 9.95 -17.02
N VAL A 295 -1.58 10.38 -17.53
CA VAL A 295 -0.40 9.54 -17.79
C VAL A 295 0.81 10.23 -17.18
N GLY A 296 1.62 9.49 -16.42
CA GLY A 296 2.80 9.99 -15.73
C GLY A 296 4.03 9.14 -15.95
N VAL A 297 5.18 9.78 -15.78
CA VAL A 297 6.50 9.14 -15.71
C VAL A 297 7.18 9.64 -14.45
N PHE A 298 7.88 8.77 -13.73
CA PHE A 298 8.58 9.12 -12.51
C PHE A 298 9.86 8.33 -12.35
N GLY A 299 10.77 8.85 -11.57
CA GLY A 299 12.02 8.17 -11.24
C GLY A 299 12.44 8.39 -9.80
N PHE A 300 13.08 7.37 -9.25
CA PHE A 300 13.63 7.38 -7.90
C PHE A 300 15.00 6.70 -7.89
N ASN A 301 15.98 7.32 -7.28
CA ASN A 301 17.31 6.76 -7.12
C ASN A 301 17.68 6.76 -5.64
N THR A 302 18.01 5.60 -5.09
CA THR A 302 18.46 5.48 -3.69
C THR A 302 19.54 4.43 -3.54
N ASP A 303 20.40 4.64 -2.56
CA ASP A 303 21.38 3.66 -2.09
C ASP A 303 20.98 3.27 -0.66
N ILE A 304 20.85 1.97 -0.38
CA ILE A 304 20.41 1.44 0.91
C ILE A 304 21.53 0.57 1.48
N TYR A 305 21.90 0.80 2.75
CA TYR A 305 22.84 -0.07 3.44
C TYR A 305 22.26 -1.48 3.56
N TYR A 306 23.07 -2.48 3.21
CA TYR A 306 22.61 -3.86 3.18
C TYR A 306 22.30 -4.41 4.57
N ASN A 307 23.19 -4.14 5.55
CA ASN A 307 23.00 -4.59 6.92
C ASN A 307 22.28 -3.50 7.74
N SER A 308 20.98 -3.59 7.84
CA SER A 308 20.23 -2.75 8.78
C SER A 308 20.50 -3.22 10.24
N PRO A 309 20.65 -2.33 11.22
CA PRO A 309 20.50 -0.87 11.16
C PRO A 309 21.80 -0.11 10.82
N ALA A 310 22.78 -0.76 10.19
CA ALA A 310 24.07 -0.15 9.87
C ALA A 310 23.93 1.14 9.04
N THR A 311 24.78 2.11 9.36
CA THR A 311 24.92 3.37 8.64
C THR A 311 26.26 3.46 7.89
N SER A 312 26.96 2.33 7.77
CA SER A 312 28.22 2.15 7.07
C SER A 312 28.31 0.76 6.47
N GLY A 313 29.24 0.55 5.56
CA GLY A 313 29.44 -0.74 4.89
C GLY A 313 28.83 -0.79 3.48
N PRO A 314 28.66 -2.01 2.92
CA PRO A 314 28.21 -2.17 1.55
C PRO A 314 26.75 -1.72 1.37
N VAL A 315 26.47 -1.23 0.15
CA VAL A 315 25.14 -0.77 -0.23
C VAL A 315 24.63 -1.51 -1.45
N THR A 316 23.30 -1.58 -1.54
CA THR A 316 22.57 -1.86 -2.76
C THR A 316 22.07 -0.55 -3.35
N ARG A 317 22.37 -0.31 -4.63
CA ARG A 317 21.91 0.86 -5.37
C ARG A 317 20.67 0.52 -6.15
N TYR A 318 19.58 1.20 -5.87
CA TYR A 318 18.29 1.06 -6.54
C TYR A 318 18.07 2.23 -7.48
N ARG A 319 17.65 1.94 -8.71
CA ARG A 319 17.38 2.93 -9.77
C ARG A 319 16.07 2.59 -10.44
N ASP A 320 15.02 3.30 -10.03
CA ASP A 320 13.65 3.10 -10.47
C ASP A 320 13.28 4.07 -11.59
N LEU A 321 12.66 3.53 -12.62
CA LEU A 321 11.94 4.29 -13.65
C LEU A 321 10.54 3.70 -13.77
N GLY A 322 9.52 4.54 -13.55
CA GLY A 322 8.14 4.12 -13.58
C GLY A 322 7.29 4.90 -14.57
N VAL A 323 6.24 4.25 -15.03
CA VAL A 323 5.15 4.83 -15.82
C VAL A 323 3.85 4.48 -15.14
N ASP A 324 2.95 5.44 -15.06
CA ASP A 324 1.62 5.21 -14.51
C ASP A 324 0.53 5.91 -15.33
N ALA A 325 -0.68 5.46 -15.15
CA ALA A 325 -1.85 6.06 -15.77
C ALA A 325 -3.09 5.86 -14.90
N GLN A 326 -4.01 6.80 -14.98
CA GLN A 326 -5.34 6.70 -14.39
C GLN A 326 -6.38 7.18 -15.39
N TYR A 327 -7.51 6.47 -15.46
CA TYR A 327 -8.70 6.92 -16.16
C TYR A 327 -9.90 6.80 -15.23
N GLN A 328 -10.78 7.81 -15.25
CA GLN A 328 -12.02 7.82 -14.49
C GLN A 328 -13.17 8.29 -15.37
N TYR A 329 -14.32 7.64 -15.20
CA TYR A 329 -15.62 8.11 -15.65
C TYR A 329 -16.49 8.29 -14.42
N ILE A 330 -16.94 9.52 -14.15
CA ILE A 330 -17.67 9.88 -12.92
C ILE A 330 -18.97 10.55 -13.34
N LEU A 331 -20.04 9.77 -13.36
CA LEU A 331 -21.39 10.25 -13.65
C LEU A 331 -22.41 9.38 -12.89
N ASP A 332 -23.14 9.95 -11.95
CA ASP A 332 -24.17 9.24 -11.21
C ASP A 332 -25.19 8.57 -12.13
N PRO A 333 -25.57 7.31 -11.91
CA PRO A 333 -25.22 6.43 -10.80
C PRO A 333 -23.95 5.57 -11.03
N HIS A 334 -23.21 5.83 -12.10
CA HIS A 334 -22.10 4.98 -12.57
C HIS A 334 -20.77 5.70 -12.31
N VAL A 335 -19.85 5.01 -11.66
CA VAL A 335 -18.46 5.45 -11.52
C VAL A 335 -17.54 4.32 -11.95
N PHE A 336 -16.63 4.60 -12.85
CA PHE A 336 -15.57 3.69 -13.26
C PHE A 336 -14.20 4.35 -13.01
N SER A 337 -13.25 3.58 -12.46
CA SER A 337 -11.86 4.00 -12.27
C SER A 337 -10.94 2.89 -12.72
N ALA A 338 -9.94 3.23 -13.53
CA ALA A 338 -8.87 2.33 -13.93
C ALA A 338 -7.52 2.93 -13.58
N GLN A 339 -6.62 2.11 -13.04
CA GLN A 339 -5.27 2.48 -12.68
C GLN A 339 -4.28 1.48 -13.29
N PHE A 340 -3.16 2.01 -13.73
CA PHE A 340 -2.01 1.26 -14.22
C PHE A 340 -0.75 1.83 -13.60
N SER A 341 0.17 0.98 -13.17
CA SER A 341 1.53 1.39 -12.83
C SER A 341 2.53 0.29 -13.15
N THR A 342 3.67 0.67 -13.66
CA THR A 342 4.80 -0.23 -13.87
C THR A 342 6.09 0.46 -13.47
N ILE A 343 6.98 -0.29 -12.84
CA ILE A 343 8.29 0.19 -12.39
C ILE A 343 9.34 -0.80 -12.86
N ARG A 344 10.36 -0.30 -13.52
CA ARG A 344 11.59 -1.02 -13.80
C ARG A 344 12.66 -0.54 -12.84
N GLU A 345 13.16 -1.45 -12.03
CA GLU A 345 14.23 -1.22 -11.08
C GLU A 345 15.50 -1.94 -11.52
N ASN A 346 16.61 -1.21 -11.53
CA ASN A 346 17.94 -1.78 -11.66
C ASN A 346 18.62 -1.76 -10.28
N GLN A 347 19.10 -2.90 -9.86
CA GLN A 347 19.80 -3.12 -8.59
C GLN A 347 21.27 -3.38 -8.86
N HIS A 348 22.15 -2.62 -8.20
CA HIS A 348 23.59 -2.81 -8.26
C HIS A 348 24.15 -3.00 -6.85
N TYR A 349 24.96 -4.01 -6.69
CA TYR A 349 25.50 -4.44 -5.41
C TYR A 349 26.95 -4.06 -5.26
N ASP A 350 27.36 -3.60 -4.08
CA ASP A 350 28.76 -3.40 -3.75
C ASP A 350 29.51 -4.75 -3.73
N SER A 351 30.82 -4.70 -4.00
CA SER A 351 31.66 -5.90 -4.18
C SER A 351 31.53 -6.93 -3.06
N PRO A 352 31.53 -6.56 -1.76
CA PRO A 352 31.39 -7.54 -0.69
C PRO A 352 30.11 -8.39 -0.77
N LEU A 353 29.05 -7.90 -1.37
CA LEU A 353 27.75 -8.57 -1.41
C LEU A 353 27.68 -9.71 -2.44
N TRP A 354 28.50 -9.67 -3.49
CA TRP A 354 28.40 -10.63 -4.62
C TRP A 354 29.75 -11.23 -5.05
N ASN A 355 30.89 -10.53 -4.84
CA ASN A 355 32.17 -10.93 -5.39
C ASN A 355 32.90 -11.88 -4.45
N VAL A 356 32.94 -13.15 -4.80
CA VAL A 356 33.62 -14.21 -4.04
C VAL A 356 35.10 -13.97 -3.78
N ASN A 357 35.74 -13.11 -4.58
CA ASN A 357 37.15 -12.77 -4.40
C ASN A 357 37.34 -11.50 -3.52
N ASP A 358 36.26 -10.87 -3.04
CA ASP A 358 36.35 -9.75 -2.12
C ASP A 358 36.72 -10.27 -0.71
N PRO A 359 37.70 -9.70 -0.01
CA PRO A 359 38.09 -10.15 1.33
C PRO A 359 36.98 -10.02 2.38
N ASN A 360 35.95 -9.19 2.10
CA ASN A 360 34.79 -8.99 2.95
C ASN A 360 33.52 -9.64 2.35
N TYR A 361 33.66 -10.64 1.50
CA TYR A 361 32.54 -11.31 0.86
C TYR A 361 31.54 -11.87 1.86
N THR A 362 30.28 -11.56 1.65
CA THR A 362 29.16 -11.95 2.54
C THR A 362 28.19 -12.95 1.90
N GLY A 363 28.28 -13.18 0.59
CA GLY A 363 27.50 -14.23 -0.09
C GLY A 363 25.99 -13.95 -0.24
N ASN A 364 25.60 -12.70 -0.38
CA ASN A 364 24.19 -12.33 -0.40
C ASN A 364 23.55 -12.39 -1.79
N TYR A 365 24.37 -12.22 -2.83
CA TYR A 365 23.93 -12.26 -4.23
C TYR A 365 24.90 -13.07 -5.08
N ALA A 366 24.34 -13.81 -6.04
CA ALA A 366 25.15 -14.49 -7.05
C ALA A 366 25.58 -13.55 -8.18
N ASN A 367 24.80 -12.52 -8.44
CA ASN A 367 25.00 -11.55 -9.50
C ASN A 367 25.56 -10.23 -8.97
N ARG A 368 26.33 -9.51 -9.81
CA ARG A 368 26.73 -8.12 -9.55
C ARG A 368 25.57 -7.14 -9.57
N SER A 369 24.54 -7.46 -10.35
CA SER A 369 23.36 -6.65 -10.51
C SER A 369 22.15 -7.50 -10.85
N ASN A 370 20.97 -7.10 -10.36
CA ASN A 370 19.70 -7.68 -10.72
C ASN A 370 18.75 -6.61 -11.27
N GLN A 371 17.68 -7.05 -11.89
CA GLN A 371 16.58 -6.21 -12.34
C GLN A 371 15.29 -6.76 -11.76
N LEU A 372 14.43 -5.86 -11.31
CA LEU A 372 13.06 -6.16 -10.90
C LEU A 372 12.10 -5.29 -11.73
N ASN A 373 11.08 -5.92 -12.30
CA ASN A 373 9.98 -5.23 -12.97
C ASN A 373 8.70 -5.49 -12.17
N TYR A 374 8.05 -4.44 -11.77
CA TYR A 374 6.78 -4.46 -11.08
C TYR A 374 5.67 -3.92 -11.98
N LEU A 375 4.54 -4.60 -12.02
CA LEU A 375 3.35 -4.20 -12.80
C LEU A 375 2.12 -4.32 -11.92
N ARG A 376 1.25 -3.31 -11.97
CA ARG A 376 -0.08 -3.34 -11.38
C ARG A 376 -1.11 -2.72 -12.32
N VAL A 377 -2.25 -3.39 -12.45
CA VAL A 377 -3.44 -2.88 -13.16
C VAL A 377 -4.64 -3.11 -12.26
N LYS A 378 -5.53 -2.12 -12.12
CA LYS A 378 -6.76 -2.26 -11.36
C LYS A 378 -7.90 -1.52 -12.09
N GLY A 379 -9.02 -2.20 -12.25
CA GLY A 379 -10.27 -1.59 -12.68
C GLY A 379 -11.32 -1.72 -11.58
N THR A 380 -12.05 -0.64 -11.31
CA THR A 380 -13.12 -0.59 -10.31
C THR A 380 -14.36 0.01 -10.94
N TYR A 381 -15.50 -0.65 -10.79
CA TYR A 381 -16.81 -0.12 -11.13
C TYR A 381 -17.66 -0.01 -9.88
N SER A 382 -18.34 1.10 -9.70
CA SER A 382 -19.25 1.35 -8.60
C SER A 382 -20.61 1.85 -9.11
N TYR A 383 -21.68 1.30 -8.57
CA TYR A 383 -23.06 1.68 -8.86
C TYR A 383 -23.71 2.35 -7.66
N ARG A 384 -24.19 3.58 -7.86
CA ARG A 384 -24.80 4.44 -6.81
C ARG A 384 -23.89 4.64 -5.60
N ALA A 385 -22.56 4.50 -5.78
CA ALA A 385 -21.59 4.51 -4.69
C ALA A 385 -21.91 3.54 -3.52
N LYS A 386 -22.68 2.50 -3.78
CA LYS A 386 -23.08 1.48 -2.80
C LYS A 386 -22.58 0.09 -3.15
N TYR A 387 -22.65 -0.29 -4.39
CA TYR A 387 -22.25 -1.63 -4.85
C TYR A 387 -21.10 -1.50 -5.82
N GLY A 388 -20.12 -2.36 -5.70
CA GLY A 388 -19.04 -2.32 -6.64
C GLY A 388 -18.32 -3.63 -6.83
N VAL A 389 -17.60 -3.66 -7.94
CA VAL A 389 -16.70 -4.75 -8.31
C VAL A 389 -15.34 -4.17 -8.67
N SER A 390 -14.28 -4.86 -8.35
CA SER A 390 -12.97 -4.54 -8.89
C SER A 390 -12.25 -5.79 -9.38
N LEU A 391 -11.34 -5.58 -10.32
CA LEU A 391 -10.40 -6.59 -10.76
C LEU A 391 -9.01 -5.96 -10.78
N ALA A 392 -8.11 -6.55 -10.00
CA ALA A 392 -6.71 -6.16 -10.02
C ALA A 392 -5.84 -7.31 -10.52
N TYR A 393 -4.75 -6.94 -11.17
CA TYR A 393 -3.65 -7.82 -11.54
C TYR A 393 -2.34 -7.20 -11.08
N ALA A 394 -1.50 -7.98 -10.43
CA ALA A 394 -0.14 -7.58 -10.12
C ALA A 394 0.85 -8.66 -10.50
N ALA A 395 2.03 -8.23 -10.92
CA ALA A 395 3.13 -9.11 -11.27
C ALA A 395 4.47 -8.48 -10.91
N SER A 396 5.37 -9.29 -10.41
CA SER A 396 6.80 -9.00 -10.37
C SER A 396 7.53 -10.02 -11.22
N THR A 397 8.51 -9.55 -11.99
CA THR A 397 9.44 -10.38 -12.75
C THR A 397 10.85 -9.84 -12.58
N GLY A 398 11.83 -10.70 -12.47
CA GLY A 398 13.19 -10.24 -12.21
C GLY A 398 14.26 -11.23 -12.69
N THR A 399 15.50 -10.78 -12.56
CA THR A 399 16.69 -11.58 -12.86
C THR A 399 16.75 -12.78 -11.92
N SER A 400 17.14 -13.94 -12.44
CA SER A 400 17.45 -15.09 -11.61
C SER A 400 18.73 -14.86 -10.81
N ASP A 401 18.66 -15.12 -9.49
CA ASP A 401 19.81 -15.01 -8.60
C ASP A 401 19.72 -16.11 -7.53
N ALA A 402 20.66 -17.05 -7.60
CA ALA A 402 20.62 -18.24 -6.78
C ALA A 402 20.85 -17.99 -5.28
N LEU A 403 21.48 -16.88 -4.91
CA LEU A 403 21.67 -16.51 -3.50
C LEU A 403 20.54 -15.63 -2.97
N ALA A 404 20.00 -14.76 -3.82
CA ALA A 404 18.92 -13.85 -3.41
C ALA A 404 17.55 -14.53 -3.30
N TYR A 405 17.26 -15.52 -4.17
CA TYR A 405 15.90 -16.05 -4.32
C TYR A 405 15.80 -17.58 -4.16
N ALA A 406 16.88 -18.34 -4.24
CA ALA A 406 16.80 -19.78 -4.07
C ALA A 406 16.51 -20.17 -2.61
N ASN A 407 16.00 -21.38 -2.46
CA ASN A 407 15.95 -22.05 -1.15
C ASN A 407 17.37 -22.30 -0.65
N SER A 408 17.84 -21.45 0.22
CA SER A 408 19.07 -21.66 0.96
C SER A 408 18.72 -22.09 2.38
N PRO A 409 19.33 -23.13 2.94
CA PRO A 409 19.16 -23.40 4.36
C PRO A 409 19.70 -22.20 5.17
N ASP A 410 19.01 -21.82 6.22
CA ASP A 410 19.57 -20.92 7.23
C ASP A 410 20.78 -21.58 7.91
N GLY A 411 21.52 -20.85 8.74
CA GLY A 411 22.65 -21.38 9.47
C GLY A 411 22.34 -22.59 10.37
N ASN A 412 21.06 -22.95 10.54
CA ASN A 412 20.56 -24.10 11.29
C ASN A 412 20.07 -25.23 10.36
N GLY A 413 20.20 -25.07 9.05
CA GLY A 413 19.75 -26.03 8.06
C GLY A 413 18.29 -25.94 7.65
N ASN A 414 17.54 -24.93 8.14
CA ASN A 414 16.15 -24.70 7.73
C ASN A 414 16.12 -23.92 6.41
N PRO A 415 15.21 -24.26 5.48
CA PRO A 415 15.05 -23.50 4.25
C PRO A 415 14.68 -22.04 4.53
N VAL A 416 15.33 -21.11 3.86
CA VAL A 416 14.98 -19.70 3.94
C VAL A 416 13.63 -19.46 3.24
N PRO A 417 12.75 -18.62 3.81
CA PRO A 417 11.35 -18.50 3.37
C PRO A 417 11.12 -17.96 1.96
N PHE A 418 12.12 -17.49 1.24
CA PHE A 418 11.90 -16.99 -0.12
C PHE A 418 11.62 -18.10 -1.14
N GLY A 419 12.12 -19.29 -0.93
CA GLY A 419 11.81 -20.54 -1.61
C GLY A 419 11.50 -20.47 -3.09
N SER A 420 12.49 -20.21 -3.94
CA SER A 420 12.34 -20.30 -5.40
C SER A 420 13.24 -21.38 -5.99
N VAL A 421 12.66 -22.48 -6.47
CA VAL A 421 13.41 -23.54 -7.16
C VAL A 421 14.07 -23.03 -8.45
N ASN A 422 13.52 -21.98 -9.05
CA ASN A 422 14.05 -21.35 -10.26
C ASN A 422 14.94 -20.12 -9.96
N ALA A 423 15.18 -19.85 -8.68
CA ALA A 423 15.96 -18.71 -8.22
C ALA A 423 15.46 -17.35 -8.78
N THR A 424 14.14 -17.18 -8.96
CA THR A 424 13.56 -15.95 -9.50
C THR A 424 12.44 -15.40 -8.59
N PRO A 425 12.25 -14.07 -8.55
CA PRO A 425 11.16 -13.45 -7.77
C PRO A 425 9.81 -13.47 -8.49
N ASN A 426 9.70 -14.16 -9.63
CA ASN A 426 8.55 -14.05 -10.52
C ASN A 426 7.25 -14.50 -9.85
N THR A 427 6.35 -13.55 -9.61
CA THR A 427 5.05 -13.79 -8.96
C THR A 427 3.95 -13.05 -9.71
N ARG A 428 2.79 -13.69 -9.88
CA ARG A 428 1.64 -13.14 -10.59
C ARG A 428 0.37 -13.48 -9.86
N VAL A 429 -0.46 -12.47 -9.61
CA VAL A 429 -1.72 -12.61 -8.88
C VAL A 429 -2.85 -11.83 -9.54
N TRP A 430 -4.04 -12.44 -9.59
CA TRP A 430 -5.31 -11.80 -9.92
C TRP A 430 -6.12 -11.60 -8.66
N VAL A 431 -6.77 -10.44 -8.52
CA VAL A 431 -7.57 -10.13 -7.34
C VAL A 431 -8.93 -9.55 -7.76
N PRO A 432 -9.91 -10.39 -8.10
CA PRO A 432 -11.31 -9.97 -8.17
C PRO A 432 -11.83 -9.62 -6.77
N GLU A 433 -12.68 -8.60 -6.71
CA GLU A 433 -13.30 -8.10 -5.49
C GLU A 433 -14.77 -7.78 -5.73
N LEU A 434 -15.60 -8.08 -4.74
CA LEU A 434 -16.96 -7.60 -4.58
C LEU A 434 -17.04 -6.79 -3.30
N PHE A 435 -17.70 -5.62 -3.35
CA PHE A 435 -17.86 -4.79 -2.17
C PHE A 435 -19.21 -4.11 -2.10
N TYR A 436 -19.59 -3.78 -0.86
CA TYR A 436 -20.80 -3.06 -0.53
C TYR A 436 -20.50 -1.94 0.47
N ILE A 437 -21.09 -0.75 0.25
CA ILE A 437 -20.95 0.43 1.08
C ILE A 437 -22.36 0.78 1.60
N PRO A 438 -22.75 0.22 2.77
CA PRO A 438 -24.05 0.53 3.36
C PRO A 438 -24.24 2.01 3.65
N ILE A 439 -23.19 2.65 4.15
CA ILE A 439 -23.06 4.10 4.40
C ILE A 439 -21.67 4.55 3.96
N GLN A 440 -21.49 5.84 3.71
CA GLN A 440 -20.28 6.38 3.08
C GLN A 440 -18.96 6.07 3.79
N ASN A 441 -18.99 5.81 5.08
CA ASN A 441 -17.84 5.55 5.93
C ASN A 441 -17.72 4.09 6.38
N VAL A 442 -18.50 3.19 5.81
CA VAL A 442 -18.41 1.73 6.07
C VAL A 442 -18.34 0.98 4.75
N ARG A 443 -17.39 0.08 4.63
CA ARG A 443 -17.24 -0.82 3.49
C ARG A 443 -17.08 -2.25 3.95
N VAL A 444 -17.79 -3.14 3.28
CA VAL A 444 -17.68 -4.60 3.43
C VAL A 444 -17.25 -5.17 2.10
N GLY A 445 -16.26 -6.04 2.08
CA GLY A 445 -15.79 -6.62 0.83
C GLY A 445 -15.24 -8.02 0.96
N VAL A 446 -15.23 -8.70 -0.18
CA VAL A 446 -14.60 -10.01 -0.35
C VAL A 446 -13.68 -9.94 -1.55
N GLN A 447 -12.44 -10.35 -1.36
CA GLN A 447 -11.41 -10.46 -2.38
C GLN A 447 -10.98 -11.92 -2.53
N TYR A 448 -10.60 -12.31 -3.75
CA TYR A 448 -10.01 -13.61 -4.02
C TYR A 448 -8.63 -13.44 -4.66
N TYR A 449 -7.59 -13.82 -3.94
CA TYR A 449 -6.21 -13.81 -4.44
C TYR A 449 -5.95 -15.10 -5.18
N LYS A 450 -5.79 -15.02 -6.49
CA LYS A 450 -5.50 -16.15 -7.36
C LYS A 450 -4.08 -16.04 -7.90
N PHE A 451 -3.16 -16.76 -7.29
CA PHE A 451 -1.78 -16.84 -7.76
C PHE A 451 -1.68 -17.81 -8.93
N THR A 452 -1.22 -17.30 -10.06
CA THR A 452 -0.93 -18.10 -11.27
C THR A 452 0.54 -18.46 -11.40
N GLN A 453 1.39 -17.75 -10.70
CA GLN A 453 2.82 -17.99 -10.51
C GLN A 453 3.22 -17.44 -9.14
N TYR A 454 4.10 -18.14 -8.45
CA TYR A 454 4.64 -17.74 -7.16
C TYR A 454 6.11 -18.12 -7.09
N ASN A 455 7.00 -17.18 -6.71
CA ASN A 455 8.45 -17.41 -6.61
C ASN A 455 9.03 -18.22 -7.78
N GLY A 456 8.70 -17.83 -9.01
CA GLY A 456 9.28 -18.40 -10.22
C GLY A 456 8.50 -19.53 -10.88
N SER A 457 7.54 -20.19 -10.21
CA SER A 457 6.84 -21.34 -10.78
C SER A 457 5.34 -21.35 -10.48
N ALA A 458 4.57 -22.06 -11.32
CA ALA A 458 3.17 -22.37 -11.06
C ALA A 458 3.01 -23.61 -10.18
N SER A 459 3.94 -24.56 -10.28
CA SER A 459 3.95 -25.82 -9.52
C SER A 459 5.31 -26.02 -8.86
N ASN A 460 5.29 -26.64 -7.67
CA ASN A 460 6.48 -26.98 -6.89
C ASN A 460 7.51 -25.83 -6.81
N TYR A 461 7.03 -24.62 -6.51
CA TYR A 461 7.87 -23.41 -6.56
C TYR A 461 8.96 -23.41 -5.48
N ASP A 462 8.71 -24.07 -4.35
CA ASP A 462 9.63 -24.18 -3.21
C ASP A 462 10.54 -25.41 -3.26
N GLY A 463 10.37 -26.28 -4.28
CA GLY A 463 11.09 -27.56 -4.37
C GLY A 463 10.56 -28.66 -3.45
N ASN A 464 9.56 -28.37 -2.61
CA ASN A 464 8.98 -29.27 -1.60
C ASN A 464 7.52 -29.66 -1.91
N GLY A 465 7.06 -29.38 -3.12
CA GLY A 465 5.74 -29.77 -3.60
C GLY A 465 4.68 -28.65 -3.53
N ARG A 466 4.99 -27.46 -3.02
CA ARG A 466 4.03 -26.37 -2.92
C ARG A 466 3.80 -25.70 -4.27
N ASN A 467 2.54 -25.49 -4.63
CA ASN A 467 2.13 -24.85 -5.89
C ASN A 467 1.73 -23.40 -5.65
N ALA A 468 1.77 -22.56 -6.67
CA ALA A 468 1.29 -21.18 -6.59
C ALA A 468 -0.17 -21.12 -6.11
N SER A 469 -1.01 -22.07 -6.55
CA SER A 469 -2.42 -22.16 -6.15
C SER A 469 -2.64 -22.46 -4.67
N ASP A 470 -1.65 -23.01 -3.97
CA ASP A 470 -1.73 -23.29 -2.53
C ASP A 470 -1.75 -21.99 -1.70
N ASN A 471 -1.31 -20.88 -2.30
CA ASN A 471 -1.37 -19.55 -1.73
C ASN A 471 -2.67 -18.80 -2.06
N ASN A 472 -3.58 -19.38 -2.86
CA ASN A 472 -4.85 -18.74 -3.18
C ASN A 472 -5.63 -18.47 -1.89
N THR A 473 -6.15 -17.25 -1.77
CA THR A 473 -6.74 -16.78 -0.51
C THR A 473 -8.06 -16.08 -0.77
N VAL A 474 -9.11 -16.50 -0.07
CA VAL A 474 -10.33 -15.70 0.10
C VAL A 474 -10.11 -14.77 1.27
N PHE A 475 -10.29 -13.48 1.05
CA PHE A 475 -10.14 -12.44 2.05
C PHE A 475 -11.43 -11.67 2.23
N PHE A 476 -11.91 -11.59 3.46
CA PHE A 476 -13.06 -10.79 3.85
C PHE A 476 -12.61 -9.64 4.72
N TYR A 477 -13.22 -8.47 4.55
CA TYR A 477 -12.99 -7.33 5.41
C TYR A 477 -14.24 -6.50 5.67
N LEU A 478 -14.31 -5.92 6.86
CA LEU A 478 -15.19 -4.85 7.29
C LEU A 478 -14.31 -3.67 7.69
N TRP A 479 -14.45 -2.57 6.99
CA TRP A 479 -13.73 -1.33 7.21
C TRP A 479 -14.69 -0.21 7.60
N GLY A 480 -14.31 0.60 8.58
CA GLY A 480 -15.09 1.75 9.00
C GLY A 480 -14.21 2.92 9.39
N ALA A 481 -14.69 4.17 9.15
CA ALA A 481 -14.01 5.41 9.50
C ALA A 481 -14.98 6.41 10.13
N PHE A 482 -14.54 7.13 11.18
CA PHE A 482 -15.38 8.02 11.98
C PHE A 482 -14.68 9.35 12.28
#